data_1ccb41259906b1971dd1308d7c609312
#
_entry.id   1ccb41259906b1971dd1308d7c609312
#
_cell.length_a   1.000
_cell.length_b   1.000
_cell.length_c   1.000
_cell.angle_alpha   90.00
_cell.angle_beta   90.00
_cell.angle_gamma   90.00
#
_symmetry.space_group_name_H-M   'P 1'
#
loop_
_entity.id
_entity.type
_entity.pdbx_description
1 polymer ?
#
loop_
_entity_poly.entity_id
_entity_poly.type
_entity_poly.pdbx_seq_one_letter_code
_entity_poly.pdbx_strand_id
1 'polypeptide(L)'
;GVKHCMEISNASKAIFAIKKKNEKAVKALREALKDEEAITIHLLPDIYPMGEERAVVRECLGIELNTTQLPSAANAIVCNVETLARVAEAIEERKPCFSKNLTVIGKINGGNEPHVFMDVPVGTSVGEMIERAGGIDGVYGEIIMGGPFTGHATTEDAPITKTTGGIIVTIDFPDLHGASVGLLVCACGGSEERMRDICQKMNGVVKSVAKCKQAIENK
;
A
#
# COMPACT_ATOMS: atom_id res chain seq x y z
N GLY A 1 5.39 -18.94 -8.75
CA GLY A 1 5.76 -18.16 -7.55
C GLY A 1 5.15 -18.73 -6.28
N VAL A 2 3.81 -18.87 -6.18
CA VAL A 2 3.18 -19.37 -4.94
C VAL A 2 3.68 -20.76 -4.55
N LYS A 3 3.82 -21.69 -5.50
CA LYS A 3 4.34 -23.04 -5.22
C LYS A 3 5.78 -23.00 -4.69
N HIS A 4 6.66 -22.17 -5.24
CA HIS A 4 8.01 -21.96 -4.71
C HIS A 4 8.00 -21.43 -3.28
N CYS A 5 7.12 -20.46 -3.00
CA CYS A 5 6.98 -19.94 -1.64
C CYS A 5 6.45 -21.00 -0.67
N MET A 6 5.48 -21.81 -1.07
CA MET A 6 4.98 -22.94 -0.26
C MET A 6 6.08 -23.96 0.05
N GLU A 7 6.86 -24.35 -0.94
CA GLU A 7 7.98 -25.29 -0.80
C GLU A 7 9.05 -24.73 0.19
N ILE A 8 9.52 -23.51 -0.04
CA ILE A 8 10.57 -22.87 0.80
C ILE A 8 10.09 -22.66 2.24
N SER A 9 8.83 -22.26 2.44
CA SER A 9 8.26 -22.01 3.77
C SER A 9 7.68 -23.27 4.43
N ASN A 10 7.64 -24.39 3.74
CA ASN A 10 6.96 -25.61 4.14
C ASN A 10 5.46 -25.39 4.45
N ALA A 11 4.83 -24.47 3.72
CA ALA A 11 3.41 -24.19 3.86
C ALA A 11 2.58 -25.24 3.14
N SER A 12 1.64 -25.87 3.84
CA SER A 12 0.76 -26.89 3.29
C SER A 12 -0.42 -26.34 2.48
N LYS A 13 -0.73 -25.04 2.63
CA LYS A 13 -1.86 -24.39 1.97
C LYS A 13 -1.50 -22.97 1.53
N ALA A 14 -2.14 -22.51 0.45
CA ALA A 14 -2.10 -21.11 0.06
C ALA A 14 -3.51 -20.61 -0.30
N ILE A 15 -3.73 -19.30 -0.11
CA ILE A 15 -5.00 -18.65 -0.39
C ILE A 15 -4.75 -17.41 -1.24
N PHE A 16 -5.36 -17.35 -2.43
CA PHE A 16 -5.44 -16.13 -3.20
C PHE A 16 -6.59 -15.26 -2.66
N ALA A 17 -6.25 -14.22 -1.90
CA ALA A 17 -7.20 -13.25 -1.40
C ALA A 17 -7.40 -12.14 -2.44
N ILE A 18 -8.57 -12.09 -3.07
CA ILE A 18 -8.86 -11.18 -4.18
C ILE A 18 -10.23 -10.52 -4.03
N LYS A 19 -10.35 -9.23 -4.33
CA LYS A 19 -11.63 -8.53 -4.30
C LYS A 19 -12.59 -9.10 -5.35
N LYS A 20 -13.84 -9.35 -4.95
CA LYS A 20 -14.88 -9.94 -5.81
C LYS A 20 -15.08 -9.18 -7.12
N LYS A 21 -14.94 -7.85 -7.13
CA LYS A 21 -15.09 -7.02 -8.33
C LYS A 21 -14.10 -7.33 -9.46
N ASN A 22 -12.97 -7.97 -9.15
CA ASN A 22 -11.95 -8.32 -10.14
C ASN A 22 -12.31 -9.62 -10.88
N GLU A 23 -13.50 -9.67 -11.46
CA GLU A 23 -14.09 -10.89 -12.05
C GLU A 23 -13.21 -11.58 -13.07
N LYS A 24 -12.53 -10.83 -13.95
CA LYS A 24 -11.61 -11.38 -14.94
C LYS A 24 -10.44 -12.13 -14.29
N ALA A 25 -9.85 -11.55 -13.25
CA ALA A 25 -8.75 -12.18 -12.52
C ALA A 25 -9.24 -13.37 -11.70
N VAL A 26 -10.41 -13.29 -11.08
CA VAL A 26 -11.03 -14.42 -10.36
C VAL A 26 -11.27 -15.59 -11.31
N LYS A 27 -11.79 -15.34 -12.53
CA LYS A 27 -12.01 -16.38 -13.55
C LYS A 27 -10.69 -17.02 -13.98
N ALA A 28 -9.67 -16.22 -14.26
CA ALA A 28 -8.35 -16.72 -14.64
C ALA A 28 -7.70 -17.57 -13.53
N LEU A 29 -7.81 -17.12 -12.27
CA LEU A 29 -7.31 -17.89 -11.13
C LEU A 29 -8.05 -19.22 -10.96
N ARG A 30 -9.38 -19.24 -11.10
CA ARG A 30 -10.16 -20.49 -11.02
C ARG A 30 -9.74 -21.51 -12.09
N GLU A 31 -9.50 -21.06 -13.31
CA GLU A 31 -9.03 -21.93 -14.38
C GLU A 31 -7.62 -22.44 -14.11
N ALA A 32 -6.73 -21.56 -13.66
CA ALA A 32 -5.34 -21.93 -13.35
C ALA A 32 -5.20 -22.86 -12.14
N LEU A 33 -6.17 -22.85 -11.23
CA LEU A 33 -6.14 -23.62 -9.97
C LEU A 33 -7.08 -24.83 -9.97
N LYS A 34 -7.70 -25.19 -11.09
CA LYS A 34 -8.70 -26.25 -11.15
C LYS A 34 -8.20 -27.63 -10.66
N ASP A 35 -6.90 -27.87 -10.81
CA ASP A 35 -6.24 -29.14 -10.43
C ASP A 35 -5.36 -28.98 -9.16
N GLU A 36 -5.52 -27.87 -8.41
CA GLU A 36 -4.66 -27.51 -7.27
C GLU A 36 -5.45 -27.56 -5.95
N GLU A 37 -5.45 -28.69 -5.27
CA GLU A 37 -6.20 -28.85 -4.01
C GLU A 37 -5.65 -28.02 -2.85
N ALA A 38 -4.33 -27.79 -2.82
CA ALA A 38 -3.66 -27.03 -1.75
C ALA A 38 -3.78 -25.51 -1.87
N ILE A 39 -4.29 -25.00 -3.00
CA ILE A 39 -4.36 -23.57 -3.28
C ILE A 39 -5.82 -23.17 -3.53
N THR A 40 -6.33 -22.25 -2.70
CA THR A 40 -7.73 -21.83 -2.77
C THR A 40 -7.87 -20.34 -3.07
N ILE A 41 -9.10 -19.92 -3.41
CA ILE A 41 -9.42 -18.51 -3.65
C ILE A 41 -10.41 -18.05 -2.58
N HIS A 42 -10.07 -16.96 -1.89
CA HIS A 42 -10.96 -16.25 -0.96
C HIS A 42 -11.38 -14.91 -1.55
N LEU A 43 -12.68 -14.67 -1.64
CA LEU A 43 -13.23 -13.44 -2.20
C LEU A 43 -13.37 -12.38 -1.10
N LEU A 44 -12.54 -11.35 -1.20
CA LEU A 44 -12.56 -10.21 -0.27
C LEU A 44 -13.67 -9.21 -0.60
N PRO A 45 -14.24 -8.53 0.41
CA PRO A 45 -15.12 -7.39 0.19
C PRO A 45 -14.39 -6.22 -0.48
N ASP A 46 -15.13 -5.41 -1.24
CA ASP A 46 -14.57 -4.25 -1.93
C ASP A 46 -14.55 -3.01 -1.05
N ILE A 47 -13.81 -3.07 0.02
CA ILE A 47 -13.53 -1.94 0.91
C ILE A 47 -12.03 -1.74 1.05
N TYR A 48 -11.63 -0.51 1.38
CA TYR A 48 -10.24 -0.17 1.67
C TYR A 48 -10.05 -0.05 3.20
N PRO A 49 -8.98 -0.56 3.80
CA PRO A 49 -7.77 -1.18 3.20
C PRO A 49 -7.77 -2.73 3.27
N MET A 50 -8.76 -3.39 2.71
CA MET A 50 -8.92 -4.87 2.78
C MET A 50 -7.72 -5.68 2.25
N GLY A 51 -6.77 -5.04 1.56
CA GLY A 51 -5.50 -5.66 1.14
C GLY A 51 -4.38 -5.53 2.17
N GLU A 52 -4.61 -4.90 3.32
CA GLU A 52 -3.65 -4.82 4.40
C GLU A 52 -3.47 -6.19 5.06
N GLU A 53 -2.25 -6.53 5.47
CA GLU A 53 -1.86 -7.89 5.88
C GLU A 53 -2.72 -8.47 6.99
N ARG A 54 -3.02 -7.69 8.03
CA ARG A 54 -3.85 -8.13 9.18
C ARG A 54 -5.31 -8.29 8.79
N ALA A 55 -5.81 -7.42 7.91
CA ALA A 55 -7.15 -7.56 7.36
C ALA A 55 -7.28 -8.82 6.50
N VAL A 56 -6.27 -9.13 5.67
CA VAL A 56 -6.22 -10.38 4.90
C VAL A 56 -6.18 -11.60 5.81
N VAL A 57 -5.35 -11.59 6.86
CA VAL A 57 -5.28 -12.68 7.83
C VAL A 57 -6.63 -12.90 8.52
N ARG A 58 -7.28 -11.83 8.97
CA ARG A 58 -8.60 -11.91 9.60
C ARG A 58 -9.64 -12.51 8.64
N GLU A 59 -9.72 -12.01 7.41
CA GLU A 59 -10.70 -12.48 6.43
C GLU A 59 -10.47 -13.93 5.98
N CYS A 60 -9.20 -14.31 5.79
CA CYS A 60 -8.87 -15.64 5.28
C CYS A 60 -8.78 -16.72 6.35
N LEU A 61 -8.36 -16.37 7.57
CA LEU A 61 -8.08 -17.32 8.65
C LEU A 61 -8.97 -17.14 9.88
N GLY A 62 -9.74 -16.04 9.98
CA GLY A 62 -10.54 -15.72 11.16
C GLY A 62 -9.71 -15.33 12.39
N ILE A 63 -8.42 -14.99 12.20
CA ILE A 63 -7.50 -14.64 13.30
C ILE A 63 -7.31 -13.13 13.34
N GLU A 64 -7.60 -12.53 14.49
CA GLU A 64 -7.35 -11.11 14.72
C GLU A 64 -5.94 -10.90 15.26
N LEU A 65 -5.18 -10.05 14.56
CA LEU A 65 -3.85 -9.61 14.95
C LEU A 65 -3.94 -8.18 15.53
N ASN A 66 -3.24 -7.94 16.63
CA ASN A 66 -3.12 -6.58 17.17
C ASN A 66 -2.15 -5.73 16.35
N THR A 67 -2.04 -4.44 16.69
CA THR A 67 -1.27 -3.45 15.91
C THR A 67 0.24 -3.72 15.88
N THR A 68 0.78 -4.54 16.78
CA THR A 68 2.21 -4.87 16.88
C THR A 68 2.54 -6.25 16.33
N GLN A 69 1.54 -7.07 16.04
CA GLN A 69 1.73 -8.43 15.52
C GLN A 69 1.86 -8.44 13.99
N LEU A 70 2.74 -9.30 13.52
CA LEU A 70 2.93 -9.62 12.11
C LEU A 70 2.09 -10.86 11.73
N PRO A 71 1.85 -11.11 10.44
CA PRO A 71 1.16 -12.32 9.97
C PRO A 71 1.74 -13.63 10.50
N SER A 72 3.04 -13.66 10.79
CA SER A 72 3.71 -14.81 11.39
C SER A 72 3.13 -15.25 12.75
N ALA A 73 2.52 -14.34 13.51
CA ALA A 73 1.81 -14.67 14.74
C ALA A 73 0.55 -15.54 14.49
N ALA A 74 0.01 -15.48 13.26
CA ALA A 74 -1.06 -16.37 12.79
C ALA A 74 -0.53 -17.57 11.98
N ASN A 75 0.77 -17.86 12.07
CA ASN A 75 1.45 -18.87 11.25
C ASN A 75 1.20 -18.69 9.73
N ALA A 76 1.22 -17.44 9.26
CA ALA A 76 0.93 -17.06 7.89
C ALA A 76 1.99 -16.12 7.33
N ILE A 77 2.13 -16.14 6.00
CA ILE A 77 2.92 -15.19 5.21
C ILE A 77 1.96 -14.52 4.24
N VAL A 78 1.92 -13.20 4.22
CA VAL A 78 1.13 -12.42 3.27
C VAL A 78 2.08 -11.81 2.24
N CYS A 79 1.82 -12.09 0.96
CA CYS A 79 2.62 -11.59 -0.15
C CYS A 79 1.73 -10.91 -1.19
N ASN A 80 2.22 -9.80 -1.76
CA ASN A 80 1.61 -9.21 -2.94
C ASN A 80 1.77 -10.17 -4.14
N VAL A 81 0.74 -10.25 -5.00
CA VAL A 81 0.75 -11.14 -6.18
C VAL A 81 1.88 -10.80 -7.16
N GLU A 82 2.24 -9.53 -7.30
CA GLU A 82 3.40 -9.14 -8.11
C GLU A 82 4.70 -9.68 -7.52
N THR A 83 4.87 -9.67 -6.20
CA THR A 83 6.03 -10.29 -5.54
C THR A 83 6.13 -11.77 -5.90
N LEU A 84 5.02 -12.50 -5.87
CA LEU A 84 5.00 -13.92 -6.25
C LEU A 84 5.33 -14.14 -7.74
N ALA A 85 4.90 -13.25 -8.62
CA ALA A 85 5.28 -13.29 -10.04
C ALA A 85 6.80 -13.08 -10.21
N ARG A 86 7.37 -12.09 -9.52
CA ARG A 86 8.82 -11.82 -9.56
C ARG A 86 9.65 -12.95 -8.93
N VAL A 87 9.11 -13.66 -7.92
CA VAL A 87 9.74 -14.88 -7.38
C VAL A 87 9.81 -15.96 -8.44
N ALA A 88 8.72 -16.20 -9.21
CA ALA A 88 8.75 -17.16 -10.30
C ALA A 88 9.79 -16.79 -11.38
N GLU A 89 9.76 -15.53 -11.86
CA GLU A 89 10.74 -15.04 -12.84
C GLU A 89 12.19 -15.22 -12.34
N ALA A 90 12.44 -14.92 -11.05
CA ALA A 90 13.78 -15.04 -10.48
C ALA A 90 14.27 -16.49 -10.40
N ILE A 91 13.41 -17.43 -10.03
CA ILE A 91 13.76 -18.84 -9.87
C ILE A 91 13.81 -19.57 -11.23
N GLU A 92 12.79 -19.36 -12.05
CA GLU A 92 12.60 -20.13 -13.28
C GLU A 92 13.39 -19.54 -14.46
N GLU A 93 13.47 -18.20 -14.53
CA GLU A 93 14.09 -17.47 -15.65
C GLU A 93 15.44 -16.83 -15.26
N ARG A 94 15.82 -16.85 -13.98
CA ARG A 94 16.98 -16.14 -13.43
C ARG A 94 16.93 -14.62 -13.70
N LYS A 95 15.72 -14.08 -13.81
CA LYS A 95 15.47 -12.66 -14.10
C LYS A 95 15.42 -11.87 -12.81
N PRO A 96 16.31 -10.90 -12.60
CA PRO A 96 16.27 -10.06 -11.40
C PRO A 96 15.06 -9.10 -11.45
N CYS A 97 14.56 -8.70 -10.28
CA CYS A 97 13.51 -7.69 -10.18
C CYS A 97 14.11 -6.29 -10.38
N PHE A 98 14.03 -5.76 -11.59
CA PHE A 98 14.52 -4.44 -11.97
C PHE A 98 13.40 -3.50 -12.47
N SER A 99 12.16 -3.95 -12.49
CA SER A 99 11.00 -3.15 -12.85
C SER A 99 9.84 -3.37 -11.88
N LYS A 100 8.90 -2.43 -11.89
CA LYS A 100 7.76 -2.40 -11.00
C LYS A 100 6.49 -1.98 -11.74
N ASN A 101 5.36 -2.56 -11.38
CA ASN A 101 4.06 -2.06 -11.80
C ASN A 101 3.54 -1.08 -10.76
N LEU A 102 3.07 0.08 -11.18
CA LEU A 102 2.58 1.11 -10.26
C LEU A 102 1.42 1.91 -10.85
N THR A 103 0.69 2.57 -9.96
CA THR A 103 -0.41 3.46 -10.32
C THR A 103 -0.11 4.87 -9.85
N VAL A 104 -0.33 5.86 -10.73
CA VAL A 104 -0.32 7.28 -10.39
C VAL A 104 -1.76 7.78 -10.35
N ILE A 105 -2.13 8.50 -9.29
CA ILE A 105 -3.50 9.01 -9.09
C ILE A 105 -3.47 10.32 -8.30
N GLY A 106 -4.58 11.05 -8.34
CA GLY A 106 -4.79 12.28 -7.56
C GLY A 106 -4.87 13.50 -8.44
N LYS A 107 -4.25 14.61 -8.04
CA LYS A 107 -4.25 15.86 -8.79
C LYS A 107 -3.32 15.79 -10.01
N ILE A 108 -3.76 15.03 -11.00
CA ILE A 108 -3.09 14.83 -12.28
C ILE A 108 -3.95 15.42 -13.38
N ASN A 109 -3.34 16.06 -14.36
CA ASN A 109 -4.04 16.58 -15.53
C ASN A 109 -4.76 15.44 -16.27
N GLY A 110 -6.00 15.70 -16.71
CA GLY A 110 -6.81 14.72 -17.44
C GLY A 110 -7.86 14.01 -16.55
N GLY A 111 -7.91 14.30 -15.25
CA GLY A 111 -8.97 13.83 -14.36
C GLY A 111 -8.52 12.85 -13.27
N ASN A 112 -9.49 12.27 -12.57
CA ASN A 112 -9.25 11.42 -11.38
C ASN A 112 -9.07 9.93 -11.71
N GLU A 113 -8.98 9.56 -12.98
CA GLU A 113 -8.78 8.17 -13.37
C GLU A 113 -7.36 7.69 -13.04
N PRO A 114 -7.21 6.44 -12.56
CA PRO A 114 -5.90 5.89 -12.26
C PRO A 114 -5.06 5.69 -13.51
N HIS A 115 -3.85 6.24 -13.53
CA HIS A 115 -2.85 5.97 -14.57
C HIS A 115 -2.00 4.77 -14.19
N VAL A 116 -2.17 3.64 -14.89
CA VAL A 116 -1.47 2.39 -14.59
C VAL A 116 -0.27 2.24 -15.51
N PHE A 117 0.90 2.03 -14.92
CA PHE A 117 2.16 1.81 -15.63
C PHE A 117 2.71 0.42 -15.33
N MET A 118 3.07 -0.29 -16.39
CA MET A 118 3.65 -1.62 -16.30
C MET A 118 5.16 -1.55 -16.54
N ASP A 119 5.90 -2.42 -15.86
CA ASP A 119 7.34 -2.61 -16.05
C ASP A 119 8.20 -1.34 -15.97
N VAL A 120 7.84 -0.42 -15.07
CA VAL A 120 8.61 0.81 -14.82
C VAL A 120 9.96 0.43 -14.22
N PRO A 121 11.10 0.87 -14.80
CA PRO A 121 12.42 0.59 -14.25
C PRO A 121 12.57 1.13 -12.81
N VAL A 122 13.12 0.32 -11.93
CA VAL A 122 13.54 0.77 -10.59
C VAL A 122 14.61 1.85 -10.76
N GLY A 123 14.45 2.97 -10.03
CA GLY A 123 15.30 4.14 -10.17
C GLY A 123 14.69 5.27 -11.01
N THR A 124 13.62 5.03 -11.79
CA THR A 124 12.84 6.10 -12.41
C THR A 124 12.36 7.08 -11.35
N SER A 125 12.42 8.38 -11.58
CA SER A 125 11.99 9.36 -10.59
C SER A 125 10.46 9.43 -10.48
N VAL A 126 9.99 9.82 -9.30
CA VAL A 126 8.56 10.07 -9.04
C VAL A 126 8.02 11.15 -9.97
N GLY A 127 8.79 12.24 -10.17
CA GLY A 127 8.42 13.33 -11.07
C GLY A 127 8.25 12.85 -12.52
N GLU A 128 9.15 12.01 -13.04
CA GLU A 128 9.00 11.43 -14.37
C GLU A 128 7.71 10.62 -14.50
N MET A 129 7.31 9.88 -13.45
CA MET A 129 6.06 9.13 -13.48
C MET A 129 4.83 10.03 -13.44
N ILE A 130 4.89 11.13 -12.68
CA ILE A 130 3.85 12.15 -12.64
C ILE A 130 3.71 12.83 -14.03
N GLU A 131 4.82 13.20 -14.65
CA GLU A 131 4.81 13.79 -16.00
C GLU A 131 4.22 12.82 -17.04
N ARG A 132 4.60 11.55 -17.00
CA ARG A 132 4.03 10.51 -17.88
C ARG A 132 2.52 10.30 -17.66
N ALA A 133 2.02 10.59 -16.48
CA ALA A 133 0.58 10.54 -16.15
C ALA A 133 -0.19 11.80 -16.63
N GLY A 134 0.52 12.85 -17.09
CA GLY A 134 -0.09 14.10 -17.56
C GLY A 134 0.36 15.35 -16.81
N GLY A 135 1.23 15.20 -15.81
CA GLY A 135 1.70 16.30 -14.96
C GLY A 135 0.69 16.67 -13.87
N ILE A 136 1.12 17.51 -12.93
CA ILE A 136 0.30 17.95 -11.81
C ILE A 136 -0.74 18.98 -12.26
N ASP A 137 -1.98 18.83 -11.78
CA ASP A 137 -3.08 19.78 -12.02
C ASP A 137 -3.10 20.87 -10.91
N GLY A 138 -2.39 21.97 -11.15
CA GLY A 138 -2.39 23.16 -10.30
C GLY A 138 -1.70 22.96 -8.94
N VAL A 139 -2.26 23.53 -7.88
CA VAL A 139 -1.70 23.45 -6.53
C VAL A 139 -2.03 22.11 -5.88
N TYR A 140 -1.06 21.50 -5.22
CA TYR A 140 -1.21 20.23 -4.52
C TYR A 140 -0.65 20.31 -3.10
N GLY A 141 -1.06 19.40 -2.23
CA GLY A 141 -0.57 19.31 -0.85
C GLY A 141 0.76 18.60 -0.76
N GLU A 142 0.78 17.33 -1.13
CA GLU A 142 1.97 16.48 -1.03
C GLU A 142 1.95 15.38 -2.09
N ILE A 143 3.12 14.81 -2.34
CA ILE A 143 3.27 13.57 -3.10
C ILE A 143 3.48 12.44 -2.11
N ILE A 144 2.67 11.38 -2.22
CA ILE A 144 2.74 10.18 -1.38
C ILE A 144 3.24 9.02 -2.24
N MET A 145 4.31 8.37 -1.81
CA MET A 145 4.78 7.11 -2.38
C MET A 145 4.14 5.95 -1.62
N GLY A 146 3.35 5.14 -2.32
CA GLY A 146 2.57 4.05 -1.76
C GLY A 146 1.06 4.31 -1.78
N GLY A 147 0.31 3.53 -0.99
CA GLY A 147 -1.15 3.70 -0.84
C GLY A 147 -1.52 4.69 0.26
N PRO A 148 -2.81 5.08 0.37
CA PRO A 148 -3.26 6.03 1.40
C PRO A 148 -3.01 5.56 2.84
N PHE A 149 -2.97 4.24 3.07
CA PHE A 149 -2.83 3.66 4.41
C PHE A 149 -1.38 3.48 4.84
N THR A 150 -0.48 3.08 3.94
CA THR A 150 0.92 2.73 4.26
C THR A 150 1.94 3.58 3.53
N GLY A 151 1.50 4.51 2.69
CA GLY A 151 2.39 5.40 1.97
C GLY A 151 3.03 6.46 2.87
N HIS A 152 4.08 7.07 2.37
CA HIS A 152 4.81 8.14 3.03
C HIS A 152 5.02 9.32 2.07
N ALA A 153 5.14 10.51 2.62
CA ALA A 153 5.45 11.70 1.84
C ALA A 153 6.82 11.56 1.16
N THR A 154 6.91 12.03 -0.06
CA THR A 154 8.11 11.94 -0.90
C THR A 154 8.27 13.20 -1.75
N THR A 155 9.34 13.27 -2.52
CA THR A 155 9.66 14.35 -3.45
C THR A 155 9.70 13.84 -4.89
N GLU A 156 9.68 14.74 -5.87
CA GLU A 156 9.69 14.37 -7.29
C GLU A 156 10.99 13.70 -7.73
N ASP A 157 12.11 14.01 -7.08
CA ASP A 157 13.42 13.40 -7.35
C ASP A 157 13.62 12.02 -6.72
N ALA A 158 12.72 11.61 -5.83
CA ALA A 158 12.79 10.29 -5.20
C ALA A 158 12.65 9.16 -6.23
N PRO A 159 13.45 8.09 -6.12
CA PRO A 159 13.39 6.98 -7.07
C PRO A 159 12.26 6.01 -6.77
N ILE A 160 11.67 5.44 -7.81
CA ILE A 160 10.83 4.25 -7.73
C ILE A 160 11.68 3.09 -7.23
N THR A 161 11.18 2.39 -6.22
CA THR A 161 11.84 1.24 -5.60
C THR A 161 11.07 -0.06 -5.89
N LYS A 162 11.63 -1.20 -5.51
CA LYS A 162 10.95 -2.51 -5.62
C LYS A 162 9.66 -2.60 -4.79
N THR A 163 9.47 -1.72 -3.82
CA THR A 163 8.28 -1.68 -2.95
C THR A 163 7.26 -0.61 -3.35
N THR A 164 7.57 0.24 -4.35
CA THR A 164 6.67 1.30 -4.81
C THR A 164 5.54 0.72 -5.63
N GLY A 165 4.33 0.70 -5.08
CA GLY A 165 3.11 0.23 -5.78
C GLY A 165 2.21 1.36 -6.28
N GLY A 166 2.47 2.61 -5.90
CA GLY A 166 1.68 3.76 -6.32
C GLY A 166 2.30 5.09 -5.96
N ILE A 167 1.79 6.13 -6.62
CA ILE A 167 2.09 7.53 -6.35
C ILE A 167 0.76 8.26 -6.26
N ILE A 168 0.57 9.05 -5.21
CA ILE A 168 -0.62 9.85 -5.01
C ILE A 168 -0.20 11.32 -4.94
N VAL A 169 -0.69 12.14 -5.84
CA VAL A 169 -0.60 13.60 -5.74
C VAL A 169 -1.84 14.08 -4.99
N THR A 170 -1.68 14.54 -3.76
CA THR A 170 -2.82 14.89 -2.91
C THR A 170 -3.44 16.23 -3.32
N ILE A 171 -4.68 16.47 -2.91
CA ILE A 171 -5.26 17.81 -2.95
C ILE A 171 -4.47 18.74 -2.02
N ASP A 172 -4.56 20.03 -2.27
CA ASP A 172 -3.96 21.03 -1.39
C ASP A 172 -4.51 20.92 0.04
N PHE A 173 -3.70 21.32 1.00
CA PHE A 173 -4.13 21.36 2.39
C PHE A 173 -5.20 22.46 2.58
N PRO A 174 -6.30 22.17 3.30
CA PRO A 174 -7.28 23.21 3.61
C PRO A 174 -6.65 24.28 4.51
N ASP A 175 -6.93 25.55 4.23
CA ASP A 175 -6.49 26.67 5.08
C ASP A 175 -7.36 26.73 6.35
N LEU A 176 -6.72 26.64 7.50
CA LEU A 176 -7.36 26.75 8.81
C LEU A 176 -7.45 28.21 9.30
N HIS A 177 -6.97 29.19 8.52
CA HIS A 177 -7.09 30.61 8.83
C HIS A 177 -6.63 31.00 10.26
N GLY A 178 -5.54 30.40 10.73
CA GLY A 178 -5.03 30.64 12.08
C GLY A 178 -5.80 29.95 13.21
N ALA A 179 -6.69 29.01 12.89
CA ALA A 179 -7.45 28.30 13.92
C ALA A 179 -6.55 27.51 14.89
N SER A 180 -7.01 27.45 16.13
CA SER A 180 -6.34 26.68 17.19
C SER A 180 -6.56 25.17 17.00
N VAL A 181 -5.47 24.41 16.94
CA VAL A 181 -5.47 22.97 16.70
C VAL A 181 -4.92 22.22 17.92
N GLY A 182 -5.62 21.17 18.34
CA GLY A 182 -5.11 20.15 19.26
C GLY A 182 -4.56 18.96 18.48
N LEU A 183 -3.34 18.52 18.81
CA LEU A 183 -2.75 17.31 18.22
C LEU A 183 -2.96 16.11 19.15
N LEU A 184 -3.43 15.00 18.60
CA LEU A 184 -3.50 13.71 19.29
C LEU A 184 -2.47 12.76 18.71
N VAL A 185 -1.34 12.63 19.39
CA VAL A 185 -0.22 11.77 18.96
C VAL A 185 -0.44 10.35 19.43
N CYS A 186 -0.25 9.38 18.54
CA CYS A 186 -0.41 7.97 18.84
C CYS A 186 0.86 7.19 18.47
N ALA A 187 1.28 6.24 19.32
CA ALA A 187 2.45 5.40 19.07
C ALA A 187 2.26 4.38 17.92
N CYS A 188 1.04 4.25 17.40
CA CYS A 188 0.72 3.35 16.31
C CYS A 188 0.99 3.93 14.90
N GLY A 189 1.64 5.09 14.79
CA GLY A 189 2.06 5.65 13.51
C GLY A 189 2.04 7.17 13.39
N GLY A 190 1.53 7.89 14.39
CA GLY A 190 1.47 9.35 14.36
C GLY A 190 2.76 9.99 14.92
N SER A 191 3.53 10.69 14.08
CA SER A 191 4.66 11.53 14.52
C SER A 191 4.16 12.93 14.91
N GLU A 192 4.52 13.39 16.10
CA GLU A 192 4.22 14.76 16.53
C GLU A 192 4.82 15.80 15.58
N GLU A 193 6.07 15.60 15.17
CA GLU A 193 6.76 16.48 14.24
C GLU A 193 6.00 16.61 12.93
N ARG A 194 5.57 15.48 12.37
CA ARG A 194 4.79 15.43 11.13
C ARG A 194 3.44 16.14 11.27
N MET A 195 2.74 15.93 12.39
CA MET A 195 1.46 16.61 12.65
C MET A 195 1.63 18.13 12.79
N ARG A 196 2.71 18.57 13.38
CA ARG A 196 3.05 20.01 13.48
C ARG A 196 3.34 20.62 12.11
N ASP A 197 4.11 19.94 11.28
CA ASP A 197 4.39 20.33 9.88
C ASP A 197 3.10 20.49 9.08
N ILE A 198 2.22 19.48 9.13
CA ILE A 198 0.91 19.54 8.46
C ILE A 198 0.07 20.70 8.99
N CYS A 199 -0.02 20.87 10.30
CA CYS A 199 -0.76 21.98 10.90
C CYS A 199 -0.23 23.36 10.43
N GLN A 200 1.08 23.50 10.31
CA GLN A 200 1.70 24.72 9.78
C GLN A 200 1.37 24.94 8.30
N LYS A 201 1.43 23.89 7.47
CA LYS A 201 1.04 23.93 6.05
C LYS A 201 -0.44 24.32 5.87
N MET A 202 -1.27 23.93 6.83
CA MET A 202 -2.69 24.31 6.89
C MET A 202 -2.95 25.69 7.49
N ASN A 203 -1.91 26.48 7.76
CA ASN A 203 -2.04 27.79 8.45
C ASN A 203 -2.79 27.69 9.79
N GLY A 204 -2.56 26.60 10.54
CA GLY A 204 -3.12 26.37 11.87
C GLY A 204 -2.13 26.69 12.99
N VAL A 205 -2.63 26.87 14.20
CA VAL A 205 -1.83 27.16 15.40
C VAL A 205 -1.98 26.04 16.42
N VAL A 206 -0.91 25.26 16.65
CA VAL A 206 -0.93 24.19 17.64
C VAL A 206 -1.04 24.76 19.05
N LYS A 207 -2.14 24.52 19.74
CA LYS A 207 -2.42 24.95 21.12
C LYS A 207 -2.16 23.88 22.16
N SER A 208 -2.32 22.61 21.80
CA SER A 208 -2.12 21.50 22.73
C SER A 208 -1.67 20.25 21.99
N VAL A 209 -0.95 19.38 22.70
CA VAL A 209 -0.56 18.07 22.24
C VAL A 209 -0.94 17.07 23.33
N ALA A 210 -1.72 16.05 22.97
CA ALA A 210 -2.09 14.95 23.84
C ALA A 210 -1.59 13.62 23.27
N LYS A 211 -1.31 12.67 24.17
CA LYS A 211 -0.96 11.30 23.77
C LYS A 211 -2.18 10.39 23.86
N CYS A 212 -2.38 9.54 22.87
CA CYS A 212 -3.43 8.53 22.88
C CYS A 212 -3.21 7.56 24.04
N LYS A 213 -4.27 7.18 24.77
CA LYS A 213 -4.20 6.22 25.88
C LYS A 213 -3.58 4.88 25.47
N GLN A 214 -3.94 4.34 24.30
CA GLN A 214 -3.35 3.11 23.78
C GLN A 214 -1.84 3.20 23.59
N ALA A 215 -1.31 4.38 23.31
CA ALA A 215 0.14 4.60 23.22
C ALA A 215 0.85 4.54 24.58
N ILE A 216 0.10 4.70 25.68
CA ILE A 216 0.62 4.66 27.05
C ILE A 216 0.56 3.24 27.60
N GLU A 217 -0.46 2.46 27.25
CA GLU A 217 -0.69 1.10 27.74
C GLU A 217 0.21 0.04 27.08
N ASN A 218 0.79 0.35 25.90
CA ASN A 218 1.66 -0.55 25.14
C ASN A 218 3.17 -0.25 25.30
N LYS A 219 3.57 0.41 26.38
CA LYS A 219 5.00 0.65 26.70
C LYS A 219 5.52 -0.37 27.69
#